data_007abf86f7445389cd566f7d51fd6156
#
_entry.id   007abf86f7445389cd566f7d51fd6156
#
_cell.length_a   1.000
_cell.length_b   1.000
_cell.length_c   1.000
_cell.angle_alpha   90.00
_cell.angle_beta   90.00
_cell.angle_gamma   90.00
#
_symmetry.space_group_name_H-M   'P 1'
#
loop_
_entity.id
_entity.type
_entity.pdbx_description
1 polymer ?
#
loop_
_entity_poly.entity_id
_entity_poly.type
_entity_poly.pdbx_seq_one_letter_code
_entity_poly.pdbx_strand_id
1 'polypeptide(L)'
;TLYSRSKRIQVRPKATNGNKGGSIRMMVSTRGRYALRLIIDIAKQGQAGALVTMRQSAERLGLSVKYLEQLGGALVRGGVLKSIRGVNGGYYLDARLPNLLGDVLRATEGSCMLVSCLDDEAVANVDACEAREFWRGMGDAITDYMDSMTLADVLKLGEEQERPE
;
A
#
# COMPACT_ATOMS: atom_id res chain seq x y z
N THR A 1 8.35 5.75 30.04
CA THR A 1 7.77 7.04 30.39
C THR A 1 7.77 7.93 29.16
N LEU A 2 6.61 8.41 28.72
CA LEU A 2 6.38 9.47 27.73
C LEU A 2 6.63 9.11 26.24
N TYR A 3 5.71 8.36 25.66
CA TYR A 3 5.42 8.48 24.23
C TYR A 3 4.16 9.32 24.10
N SER A 4 4.36 10.61 23.88
CA SER A 4 3.31 11.62 23.85
C SER A 4 2.91 11.96 22.42
N ARG A 5 1.61 11.79 22.15
CA ARG A 5 0.77 12.49 21.18
C ARG A 5 1.20 12.47 19.70
N SER A 6 0.65 11.53 18.98
CA SER A 6 0.35 11.64 17.53
C SER A 6 -0.28 13.00 17.20
N LYS A 7 0.49 13.90 16.61
CA LYS A 7 -0.07 15.01 15.83
C LYS A 7 -0.61 14.40 14.54
N ARG A 8 -1.93 14.27 14.40
CA ARG A 8 -2.56 14.04 13.11
C ARG A 8 -2.11 15.14 12.17
N ILE A 9 -1.27 14.79 11.22
CA ILE A 9 -0.93 15.67 10.09
C ILE A 9 -2.20 15.75 9.25
N GLN A 10 -2.97 16.82 9.41
CA GLN A 10 -4.04 17.16 8.49
C GLN A 10 -3.39 17.64 7.20
N VAL A 11 -3.18 16.72 6.26
CA VAL A 11 -2.78 17.09 4.89
C VAL A 11 -4.03 17.67 4.21
N ARG A 12 -4.23 18.98 4.35
CA ARG A 12 -5.17 19.70 3.48
C ARG A 12 -4.50 19.79 2.11
N PRO A 13 -5.12 19.30 1.03
CA PRO A 13 -4.62 19.60 -0.30
C PRO A 13 -4.66 21.10 -0.51
N LYS A 14 -3.49 21.73 -0.62
CA LYS A 14 -3.42 23.12 -1.11
C LYS A 14 -3.94 23.11 -2.53
N ALA A 15 -5.01 23.87 -2.78
CA ALA A 15 -5.44 24.18 -4.13
C ALA A 15 -4.25 24.85 -4.86
N THR A 16 -3.66 24.14 -5.79
CA THR A 16 -2.58 24.66 -6.63
C THR A 16 -3.20 25.52 -7.71
N ASN A 17 -3.10 26.84 -7.54
CA ASN A 17 -3.25 27.79 -8.65
C ASN A 17 -2.30 27.37 -9.78
N GLY A 18 -2.87 27.30 -10.99
CA GLY A 18 -2.26 26.78 -12.19
C GLY A 18 -0.86 27.32 -12.50
N ASN A 19 0.13 26.57 -12.08
CA ASN A 19 1.47 26.68 -12.62
C ASN A 19 1.79 25.36 -13.34
N LYS A 20 2.13 25.44 -14.63
CA LYS A 20 2.59 24.33 -15.45
C LYS A 20 4.02 23.91 -15.03
N GLY A 21 4.21 23.65 -13.75
CA GLY A 21 5.42 23.05 -13.21
C GLY A 21 5.34 21.52 -13.37
N GLY A 22 6.41 20.91 -13.85
CA GLY A 22 6.48 19.46 -14.04
C GLY A 22 6.05 18.71 -12.78
N SER A 23 5.05 17.85 -12.93
CA SER A 23 4.59 16.97 -11.86
C SER A 23 5.72 16.01 -11.48
N ILE A 24 6.18 16.06 -10.23
CA ILE A 24 7.07 15.04 -9.70
C ILE A 24 6.24 13.75 -9.65
N ARG A 25 6.50 12.83 -10.58
CA ARG A 25 5.88 11.51 -10.58
C ARG A 25 6.69 10.58 -9.69
N MET A 26 6.31 10.46 -8.44
CA MET A 26 6.64 9.27 -7.66
C MET A 26 5.76 8.13 -8.17
N MET A 27 6.37 7.11 -8.74
CA MET A 27 5.63 6.03 -9.38
C MET A 27 5.57 4.82 -8.45
N VAL A 28 4.42 4.65 -7.80
CA VAL A 28 4.04 3.30 -7.34
C VAL A 28 3.79 2.46 -8.58
N SER A 29 4.40 1.27 -8.66
CA SER A 29 4.28 0.42 -9.83
C SER A 29 2.82 -0.04 -10.05
N THR A 30 2.54 -0.55 -11.24
CA THR A 30 1.25 -1.17 -11.54
C THR A 30 0.95 -2.31 -10.58
N ARG A 31 1.99 -3.04 -10.15
CA ARG A 31 1.89 -4.17 -9.23
C ARG A 31 1.40 -3.72 -7.85
N GLY A 32 2.00 -2.70 -7.25
CA GLY A 32 1.57 -2.14 -5.96
C GLY A 32 0.15 -1.59 -6.00
N ARG A 33 -0.20 -0.85 -7.07
CA ARG A 33 -1.55 -0.32 -7.24
C ARG A 33 -2.62 -1.41 -7.35
N TYR A 34 -2.36 -2.49 -8.07
CA TYR A 34 -3.30 -3.60 -8.19
C TYR A 34 -3.33 -4.47 -6.94
N ALA A 35 -2.21 -4.61 -6.21
CA ALA A 35 -2.20 -5.27 -4.92
C ALA A 35 -3.13 -4.56 -3.93
N LEU A 36 -3.05 -3.23 -3.85
CA LEU A 36 -3.94 -2.45 -3.01
C LEU A 36 -5.41 -2.60 -3.43
N ARG A 37 -5.72 -2.56 -4.74
CA ARG A 37 -7.09 -2.81 -5.22
C ARG A 37 -7.59 -4.21 -4.85
N LEU A 38 -6.74 -5.23 -4.92
CA LEU A 38 -7.08 -6.60 -4.51
C LEU A 38 -7.39 -6.68 -3.02
N ILE A 39 -6.58 -6.05 -2.16
CA ILE A 39 -6.81 -6.01 -0.72
C ILE A 39 -8.14 -5.32 -0.38
N ILE A 40 -8.43 -4.18 -1.02
CA ILE A 40 -9.70 -3.46 -0.86
C ILE A 40 -10.89 -4.33 -1.30
N ASP A 41 -10.77 -5.02 -2.44
CA ASP A 41 -11.82 -5.93 -2.93
C ASP A 41 -12.08 -7.07 -1.94
N ILE A 42 -11.02 -7.73 -1.46
CA ILE A 42 -11.14 -8.80 -0.47
C ILE A 42 -11.75 -8.27 0.85
N ALA A 43 -11.39 -7.07 1.28
CA ALA A 43 -11.95 -6.45 2.49
C ALA A 43 -13.45 -6.19 2.36
N LYS A 44 -13.88 -5.64 1.22
CA LYS A 44 -15.29 -5.35 0.93
C LYS A 44 -16.14 -6.63 0.84
N GLN A 45 -15.60 -7.71 0.28
CA GLN A 45 -16.32 -8.96 0.07
C GLN A 45 -16.18 -9.95 1.20
N GLY A 46 -15.08 -9.89 1.97
CA GLY A 46 -14.77 -10.78 3.09
C GLY A 46 -15.47 -10.41 4.41
N GLN A 47 -16.38 -9.44 4.42
CA GLN A 47 -17.21 -9.14 5.60
C GLN A 47 -17.94 -10.39 6.05
N ALA A 48 -17.96 -10.64 7.36
CA ALA A 48 -18.48 -11.85 7.99
C ALA A 48 -17.61 -13.12 7.82
N GLY A 49 -16.33 -13.00 7.50
CA GLY A 49 -15.40 -14.14 7.40
C GLY A 49 -15.51 -14.96 6.11
N ALA A 50 -16.19 -14.43 5.09
CA ALA A 50 -16.28 -15.07 3.78
C ALA A 50 -14.92 -15.15 3.09
N LEU A 51 -14.63 -16.31 2.48
CA LEU A 51 -13.46 -16.50 1.65
C LEU A 51 -13.70 -15.94 0.25
N VAL A 52 -12.74 -15.18 -0.27
CA VAL A 52 -12.80 -14.58 -1.61
C VAL A 52 -11.85 -15.31 -2.55
N THR A 53 -12.37 -15.81 -3.67
CA THR A 53 -11.52 -16.47 -4.67
C THR A 53 -10.90 -15.46 -5.63
N MET A 54 -9.71 -15.77 -6.17
CA MET A 54 -9.07 -14.91 -7.20
C MET A 54 -9.90 -14.79 -8.48
N ARG A 55 -10.73 -15.78 -8.80
CA ARG A 55 -11.66 -15.71 -9.93
C ARG A 55 -12.70 -14.60 -9.71
N GLN A 56 -13.35 -14.58 -8.55
CA GLN A 56 -14.33 -13.55 -8.20
C GLN A 56 -13.71 -12.14 -8.20
N SER A 57 -12.50 -12.00 -7.64
CA SER A 57 -11.77 -10.71 -7.68
C SER A 57 -11.39 -10.33 -9.10
N ALA A 58 -10.99 -11.29 -9.94
CA ALA A 58 -10.63 -11.04 -11.33
C ALA A 58 -11.80 -10.47 -12.15
N GLU A 59 -12.99 -11.03 -11.96
CA GLU A 59 -14.23 -10.56 -12.59
C GLU A 59 -14.57 -9.12 -12.16
N ARG A 60 -14.49 -8.82 -10.86
CA ARG A 60 -14.79 -7.47 -10.35
C ARG A 60 -13.74 -6.42 -10.73
N LEU A 61 -12.47 -6.81 -10.72
CA LEU A 61 -11.36 -5.87 -10.97
C LEU A 61 -10.99 -5.73 -12.45
N GLY A 62 -11.53 -6.58 -13.34
CA GLY A 62 -11.18 -6.60 -14.75
C GLY A 62 -9.73 -7.04 -15.01
N LEU A 63 -9.20 -7.98 -14.21
CA LEU A 63 -7.82 -8.46 -14.28
C LEU A 63 -7.77 -9.97 -14.53
N SER A 64 -6.62 -10.47 -15.02
CA SER A 64 -6.48 -11.91 -15.19
C SER A 64 -6.33 -12.65 -13.86
N VAL A 65 -6.94 -13.81 -13.74
CA VAL A 65 -6.84 -14.68 -12.54
C VAL A 65 -5.38 -14.99 -12.24
N LYS A 66 -4.59 -15.36 -13.26
CA LYS A 66 -3.16 -15.67 -13.12
C LYS A 66 -2.37 -14.52 -12.51
N TYR A 67 -2.66 -13.30 -12.92
CA TYR A 67 -1.99 -12.11 -12.36
C TYR A 67 -2.38 -11.89 -10.90
N LEU A 68 -3.66 -12.03 -10.56
CA LEU A 68 -4.12 -11.91 -9.17
C LEU A 68 -3.58 -13.03 -8.27
N GLU A 69 -3.41 -14.23 -8.78
CA GLU A 69 -2.76 -15.33 -8.04
C GLU A 69 -1.30 -15.00 -7.70
N GLN A 70 -0.56 -14.37 -8.63
CA GLN A 70 0.81 -13.93 -8.37
C GLN A 70 0.84 -12.84 -7.27
N LEU A 71 -0.06 -11.87 -7.34
CA LEU A 71 -0.18 -10.83 -6.30
C LEU A 71 -0.61 -11.42 -4.96
N GLY A 72 -1.63 -12.27 -4.95
CA GLY A 72 -2.10 -12.96 -3.76
C GLY A 72 -1.01 -13.80 -3.11
N GLY A 73 -0.21 -14.51 -3.91
CA GLY A 73 0.94 -15.26 -3.42
C GLY A 73 2.01 -14.37 -2.75
N ALA A 74 2.29 -13.19 -3.31
CA ALA A 74 3.19 -12.22 -2.70
C ALA A 74 2.63 -11.68 -1.38
N LEU A 75 1.35 -11.31 -1.34
CA LEU A 75 0.66 -10.80 -0.15
C LEU A 75 0.56 -11.86 0.96
N VAL A 76 0.39 -13.14 0.62
CA VAL A 76 0.42 -14.24 1.60
C VAL A 76 1.82 -14.43 2.18
N ARG A 77 2.87 -14.40 1.35
CA ARG A 77 4.26 -14.46 1.84
C ARG A 77 4.63 -13.26 2.71
N GLY A 78 4.13 -12.08 2.38
CA GLY A 78 4.29 -10.87 3.19
C GLY A 78 3.40 -10.82 4.44
N GLY A 79 2.58 -11.85 4.70
CA GLY A 79 1.74 -11.91 5.89
C GLY A 79 0.47 -11.03 5.85
N VAL A 80 0.23 -10.32 4.75
CA VAL A 80 -0.92 -9.40 4.57
C VAL A 80 -2.22 -10.17 4.33
N LEU A 81 -2.16 -11.27 3.56
CA LEU A 81 -3.29 -12.16 3.30
C LEU A 81 -3.08 -13.52 3.92
N LYS A 82 -4.18 -14.18 4.22
CA LYS A 82 -4.25 -15.61 4.52
C LYS A 82 -4.98 -16.33 3.40
N SER A 83 -4.67 -17.62 3.21
CA SER A 83 -5.33 -18.45 2.22
C SER A 83 -5.67 -19.82 2.76
N ILE A 84 -6.82 -20.35 2.35
CA ILE A 84 -7.26 -21.72 2.60
C ILE A 84 -7.29 -22.45 1.26
N ARG A 85 -6.63 -23.61 1.17
CA ARG A 85 -6.59 -24.42 -0.02
C ARG A 85 -7.82 -25.33 -0.12
N GLY A 86 -8.17 -25.74 -1.33
CA GLY A 86 -9.24 -26.70 -1.62
C GLY A 86 -10.37 -26.10 -2.44
N VAL A 87 -11.38 -26.93 -2.73
CA VAL A 87 -12.53 -26.57 -3.59
C VAL A 87 -13.32 -25.40 -3.01
N ASN A 88 -13.45 -25.33 -1.70
CA ASN A 88 -14.10 -24.24 -0.96
C ASN A 88 -13.08 -23.26 -0.36
N GLY A 89 -11.87 -23.24 -0.92
CA GLY A 89 -10.80 -22.36 -0.48
C GLY A 89 -10.92 -20.94 -1.01
N GLY A 90 -10.04 -20.07 -0.52
CA GLY A 90 -10.00 -18.68 -0.93
C GLY A 90 -9.03 -17.88 -0.08
N TYR A 91 -9.13 -16.59 -0.19
CA TYR A 91 -8.29 -15.63 0.52
C TYR A 91 -9.13 -14.79 1.48
N TYR A 92 -8.50 -14.39 2.57
CA TYR A 92 -9.13 -13.54 3.58
C TYR A 92 -8.09 -12.66 4.29
N LEU A 93 -8.56 -11.60 4.90
CA LEU A 93 -7.78 -10.74 5.77
C LEU A 93 -7.93 -11.20 7.22
N ASP A 94 -6.81 -11.31 7.93
CA ASP A 94 -6.86 -11.60 9.36
C ASP A 94 -7.24 -10.31 10.11
N ALA A 95 -8.43 -10.26 10.68
CA ALA A 95 -8.95 -9.09 11.42
C ALA A 95 -8.09 -8.69 12.63
N ARG A 96 -7.19 -9.57 13.08
CA ARG A 96 -6.27 -9.31 14.20
C ARG A 96 -5.02 -8.53 13.78
N LEU A 97 -4.75 -8.44 12.47
CA LEU A 97 -3.61 -7.72 11.94
C LEU A 97 -4.02 -6.28 11.57
N PRO A 98 -3.21 -5.29 11.88
CA PRO A 98 -3.50 -3.88 11.57
C PRO A 98 -3.33 -3.55 10.08
N ASN A 99 -3.64 -4.41 9.15
CA ASN A 99 -3.60 -4.25 7.68
C ASN A 99 -3.09 -2.86 7.20
N LEU A 100 -1.81 -2.61 7.46
CA LEU A 100 -1.18 -1.33 7.11
C LEU A 100 -0.85 -1.30 5.60
N LEU A 101 -1.04 -0.16 4.98
CA LEU A 101 -0.78 0.00 3.54
C LEU A 101 0.69 -0.17 3.20
N GLY A 102 1.59 0.22 4.10
CA GLY A 102 3.03 -0.02 3.97
C GLY A 102 3.36 -1.50 3.78
N ASP A 103 2.68 -2.39 4.51
CA ASP A 103 2.90 -3.84 4.40
C ASP A 103 2.46 -4.41 3.05
N VAL A 104 1.36 -3.90 2.49
CA VAL A 104 0.89 -4.28 1.15
C VAL A 104 1.95 -3.92 0.09
N LEU A 105 2.48 -2.70 0.16
CA LEU A 105 3.49 -2.24 -0.79
C LEU A 105 4.82 -2.98 -0.61
N ARG A 106 5.31 -3.15 0.63
CA ARG A 106 6.52 -3.93 0.90
C ARG A 106 6.42 -5.38 0.42
N ALA A 107 5.26 -6.02 0.60
CA ALA A 107 5.02 -7.40 0.13
C ALA A 107 5.08 -7.54 -1.40
N THR A 108 4.78 -6.48 -2.14
CA THR A 108 4.65 -6.54 -3.61
C THR A 108 5.78 -5.85 -4.36
N GLU A 109 6.31 -4.76 -3.83
CA GLU A 109 7.37 -3.96 -4.47
C GLU A 109 8.77 -4.28 -3.91
N GLY A 110 8.85 -4.83 -2.69
CA GLY A 110 10.09 -4.92 -1.93
C GLY A 110 10.38 -3.61 -1.21
N SER A 111 11.56 -3.04 -1.43
CA SER A 111 11.92 -1.75 -0.86
C SER A 111 11.07 -0.62 -1.44
N CYS A 112 10.59 0.25 -0.56
CA CYS A 112 9.85 1.46 -0.93
C CYS A 112 10.74 2.72 -0.89
N MET A 113 12.06 2.55 -0.88
CA MET A 113 12.99 3.68 -0.84
C MET A 113 12.95 4.48 -2.14
N LEU A 114 13.04 5.80 -2.01
CA LEU A 114 12.94 6.74 -3.13
C LEU A 114 14.15 6.69 -4.08
N VAL A 115 15.30 6.35 -3.54
CA VAL A 115 16.57 6.28 -4.25
C VAL A 115 17.34 5.04 -3.83
N SER A 116 17.91 4.35 -4.81
CA SER A 116 18.64 3.10 -4.57
C SER A 116 19.87 3.25 -3.67
N CYS A 117 20.46 4.42 -3.61
CA CYS A 117 21.63 4.67 -2.76
C CYS A 117 21.31 4.69 -1.25
N LEU A 118 20.03 4.62 -0.86
CA LEU A 118 19.61 4.45 0.53
C LEU A 118 19.33 2.98 0.89
N ASP A 119 19.08 2.13 -0.12
CA ASP A 119 18.82 0.70 0.08
C ASP A 119 20.11 -0.13 0.21
N ASP A 120 21.20 0.35 -0.34
CA ASP A 120 22.44 -0.44 -0.48
C ASP A 120 23.60 0.28 0.21
N GLU A 121 24.00 -0.21 1.39
CA GLU A 121 25.21 0.26 2.08
C GLU A 121 26.49 -0.04 1.26
N ALA A 122 26.37 -0.87 0.21
CA ALA A 122 27.49 -1.28 -0.65
C ALA A 122 27.79 -0.32 -1.80
N VAL A 123 26.99 0.75 -2.01
CA VAL A 123 27.29 1.74 -3.05
C VAL A 123 28.47 2.59 -2.61
N ALA A 124 29.66 2.29 -3.15
CA ALA A 124 30.86 3.08 -2.94
C ALA A 124 30.62 4.55 -3.35
N ASN A 125 30.71 5.48 -2.41
CA ASN A 125 30.44 6.91 -2.45
C ASN A 125 29.10 7.36 -1.81
N VAL A 126 28.49 6.55 -1.01
CA VAL A 126 27.27 6.93 -0.27
C VAL A 126 27.51 8.13 0.67
N ASP A 127 28.73 8.25 1.20
CA ASP A 127 29.09 9.35 2.12
C ASP A 127 29.36 10.68 1.39
N ALA A 128 29.49 10.68 0.06
CA ALA A 128 29.74 11.87 -0.74
C ALA A 128 28.45 12.55 -1.26
N CYS A 129 27.26 12.01 -0.95
CA CYS A 129 26.01 12.62 -1.42
C CYS A 129 25.53 13.70 -0.44
N GLU A 130 25.77 14.97 -0.77
CA GLU A 130 25.31 16.12 0.02
C GLU A 130 23.77 16.14 0.23
N ALA A 131 23.00 15.51 -0.66
CA ALA A 131 21.55 15.43 -0.59
C ALA A 131 21.03 14.19 0.18
N ARG A 132 21.91 13.35 0.75
CA ARG A 132 21.51 12.08 1.39
C ARG A 132 20.48 12.27 2.49
N GLU A 133 20.71 13.22 3.39
CA GLU A 133 19.79 13.49 4.51
C GLU A 133 18.42 13.99 4.03
N PHE A 134 18.41 14.77 2.95
CA PHE A 134 17.16 15.20 2.31
C PHE A 134 16.35 13.99 1.79
N TRP A 135 17.00 13.08 1.06
CA TRP A 135 16.34 11.89 0.52
C TRP A 135 15.89 10.94 1.62
N ARG A 136 16.70 10.78 2.67
CA ARG A 136 16.33 10.00 3.84
C ARG A 136 15.08 10.57 4.50
N GLY A 137 15.07 11.85 4.84
CA GLY A 137 13.92 12.51 5.48
C GLY A 137 12.64 12.43 4.66
N MET A 138 12.76 12.50 3.31
CA MET A 138 11.61 12.32 2.43
C MET A 138 11.13 10.86 2.42
N GLY A 139 12.05 9.90 2.39
CA GLY A 139 11.73 8.47 2.47
C GLY A 139 11.03 8.11 3.77
N ASP A 140 11.56 8.60 4.89
CA ASP A 140 10.99 8.40 6.23
C ASP A 140 9.58 8.97 6.31
N ALA A 141 9.35 10.19 5.83
CA ALA A 141 8.02 10.81 5.82
C ALA A 141 6.99 10.02 4.99
N ILE A 142 7.41 9.43 3.87
CA ILE A 142 6.54 8.57 3.05
C ILE A 142 6.26 7.25 3.76
N THR A 143 7.28 6.65 4.36
CA THR A 143 7.16 5.39 5.11
C THR A 143 6.24 5.58 6.31
N ASP A 144 6.45 6.63 7.10
CA ASP A 144 5.60 6.97 8.24
C ASP A 144 4.15 7.17 7.83
N TYR A 145 3.91 7.86 6.70
CA TYR A 145 2.57 8.03 6.17
C TYR A 145 1.92 6.70 5.78
N MET A 146 2.64 5.85 5.03
CA MET A 146 2.14 4.53 4.63
C MET A 146 1.84 3.64 5.85
N ASP A 147 2.68 3.68 6.87
CA ASP A 147 2.54 2.87 8.08
C ASP A 147 1.53 3.45 9.07
N SER A 148 1.16 4.71 8.93
CA SER A 148 0.05 5.32 9.68
C SER A 148 -1.33 5.02 9.11
N MET A 149 -1.41 4.62 7.82
CA MET A 149 -2.66 4.38 7.11
C MET A 149 -3.10 2.93 7.22
N THR A 150 -4.30 2.72 7.73
CA THR A 150 -4.93 1.40 7.78
C THR A 150 -5.84 1.17 6.57
N LEU A 151 -6.16 -0.10 6.31
CA LEU A 151 -7.14 -0.45 5.28
C LEU A 151 -8.52 0.18 5.59
N ALA A 152 -8.90 0.25 6.86
CA ALA A 152 -10.17 0.89 7.27
C ALA A 152 -10.19 2.39 6.93
N ASP A 153 -9.06 3.09 7.04
CA ASP A 153 -8.96 4.51 6.66
C ASP A 153 -9.16 4.69 5.15
N VAL A 154 -8.56 3.82 4.34
CA VAL A 154 -8.72 3.86 2.87
C VAL A 154 -10.15 3.54 2.44
N LEU A 155 -10.82 2.58 3.08
CA LEU A 155 -12.21 2.27 2.79
C LEU A 155 -13.13 3.46 3.08
N LYS A 156 -12.92 4.16 4.21
CA LYS A 156 -13.66 5.40 4.54
C LYS A 156 -13.43 6.51 3.52
N LEU A 157 -12.18 6.73 3.10
CA LEU A 157 -11.85 7.73 2.07
C LEU A 157 -12.56 7.43 0.75
N GLY A 158 -12.70 6.14 0.37
CA GLY A 158 -13.44 5.73 -0.82
C GLY A 158 -14.94 6.03 -0.71
N GLU A 159 -15.55 5.77 0.44
CA GLU A 159 -16.97 6.06 0.69
C GLU A 159 -17.29 7.57 0.68
N GLU A 160 -16.38 8.39 1.16
CA GLU A 160 -16.52 9.86 1.11
C GLU A 160 -16.47 10.43 -0.30
N GLN A 161 -15.72 9.78 -1.22
CA GLN A 161 -15.64 10.17 -2.62
C GLN A 161 -16.87 9.76 -3.45
N GLU A 162 -17.57 8.71 -3.04
CA GLU A 162 -18.77 8.19 -3.72
C GLU A 162 -20.06 8.92 -3.29
N ARG A 163 -20.01 9.83 -2.31
CA ARG A 163 -21.17 10.64 -1.94
C ARG A 163 -21.39 11.76 -2.98
N PRO A 164 -22.49 11.75 -3.75
CA PRO A 164 -22.85 12.88 -4.59
C PRO A 164 -23.17 14.10 -3.69
N GLU A 165 -22.73 15.30 -4.13
CA GLU A 165 -23.14 16.57 -3.54
C GLU A 165 -24.66 16.80 -3.65
#